data_7350d137656d9a9a707e3e3c706d4ef6
#
_entry.id   7350d137656d9a9a707e3e3c706d4ef6
#
_cell.length_a   1.000
_cell.length_b   1.000
_cell.length_c   1.000
_cell.angle_alpha   90.00
_cell.angle_beta   90.00
_cell.angle_gamma   90.00
#
_symmetry.space_group_name_H-M   'P 1'
#
loop_
_entity.id
_entity.type
_entity.pdbx_description
1 polymer ?
#
loop_
_entity_poly.entity_id
_entity_poly.type
_entity_poly.pdbx_seq_one_letter_code
_entity_poly.pdbx_strand_id
1 'polypeptide(L)'
;LAQGYDSVALECDVELGGTDQKFNLLVGRELQRDYGQPPQIAATVPLLEGLDGVEKMSKSKGNYVGINEEPAVMVKKLMTISDDLMWRYYELLTDLSIPEINALKNSGQNPRDIKLDLARRIVADYHPADQAQAARDQWLHDVSQGHTPENLSNTETTDPRLKQCMLLAALAPSSSEADRLIKAGAVAVDDEIVKSPSHKLAPGEHILRAGKKWARVTVS
;
A
#
# COMPACT_ATOMS: atom_id res chain seq x y z
N LEU A 1 3.32 -37.44 2.27
CA LEU A 1 3.37 -38.66 1.42
C LEU A 1 2.48 -38.53 0.19
N ALA A 2 1.21 -38.13 0.32
CA ALA A 2 0.30 -38.00 -0.83
C ALA A 2 0.85 -37.03 -1.89
N GLN A 3 1.27 -35.82 -1.50
CA GLN A 3 1.90 -34.86 -2.40
C GLN A 3 3.17 -35.44 -3.09
N GLY A 4 3.99 -36.17 -2.33
CA GLY A 4 5.17 -36.82 -2.92
C GLY A 4 4.83 -37.93 -3.92
N TYR A 5 3.70 -38.65 -3.71
CA TYR A 5 3.21 -39.65 -4.65
C TYR A 5 2.65 -39.03 -5.94
N ASP A 6 2.15 -37.80 -5.89
CA ASP A 6 1.75 -37.09 -7.12
C ASP A 6 2.91 -36.95 -8.11
N SER A 7 4.14 -36.74 -7.62
CA SER A 7 5.34 -36.70 -8.46
C SER A 7 5.61 -38.05 -9.17
N VAL A 8 5.33 -39.16 -8.48
CA VAL A 8 5.44 -40.53 -9.07
C VAL A 8 4.34 -40.76 -10.10
N ALA A 9 3.08 -40.41 -9.76
CA ALA A 9 1.93 -40.65 -10.63
C ALA A 9 1.98 -39.81 -11.92
N LEU A 10 2.56 -38.63 -11.85
CA LEU A 10 2.74 -37.72 -12.99
C LEU A 10 4.01 -38.01 -13.79
N GLU A 11 4.89 -38.92 -13.32
CA GLU A 11 6.23 -39.10 -13.86
C GLU A 11 6.95 -37.74 -14.02
N CYS A 12 6.89 -36.93 -12.98
CA CYS A 12 7.23 -35.51 -13.03
C CYS A 12 8.74 -35.30 -13.26
N ASP A 13 9.12 -34.49 -14.25
CA ASP A 13 10.51 -34.11 -14.52
C ASP A 13 10.98 -32.92 -13.68
N VAL A 14 10.09 -31.94 -13.47
CA VAL A 14 10.39 -30.70 -12.73
C VAL A 14 9.18 -30.30 -11.86
N GLU A 15 9.40 -30.13 -10.58
CA GLU A 15 8.39 -29.62 -9.65
C GLU A 15 8.81 -28.26 -9.11
N LEU A 16 7.91 -27.25 -9.24
CA LEU A 16 8.11 -25.89 -8.76
C LEU A 16 7.39 -25.68 -7.44
N GLY A 17 8.02 -24.99 -6.50
CA GLY A 17 7.38 -24.65 -5.23
C GLY A 17 7.99 -23.43 -4.55
N GLY A 18 7.36 -22.98 -3.48
CA GLY A 18 7.98 -22.03 -2.56
C GLY A 18 9.09 -22.69 -1.72
N THR A 19 9.97 -21.88 -1.15
CA THR A 19 11.03 -22.37 -0.26
C THR A 19 10.50 -23.14 0.96
N ASP A 20 9.26 -22.86 1.38
CA ASP A 20 8.55 -23.57 2.45
C ASP A 20 8.17 -25.01 2.04
N GLN A 21 8.08 -25.31 0.74
CA GLN A 21 7.74 -26.63 0.21
C GLN A 21 8.94 -27.52 -0.07
N LYS A 22 10.17 -27.03 0.11
CA LYS A 22 11.40 -27.73 -0.28
C LYS A 22 11.46 -29.17 0.25
N PHE A 23 11.08 -29.37 1.52
CA PHE A 23 11.06 -30.71 2.12
C PHE A 23 10.10 -31.65 1.38
N ASN A 24 8.89 -31.19 1.08
CA ASN A 24 7.87 -31.97 0.39
C ASN A 24 8.31 -32.36 -1.02
N LEU A 25 8.95 -31.44 -1.75
CA LEU A 25 9.50 -31.69 -3.09
C LEU A 25 10.60 -32.74 -3.05
N LEU A 26 11.46 -32.71 -2.01
CA LEU A 26 12.51 -33.73 -1.84
C LEU A 26 11.93 -35.10 -1.50
N VAL A 27 10.83 -35.20 -0.77
CA VAL A 27 10.11 -36.46 -0.53
C VAL A 27 9.60 -37.02 -1.85
N GLY A 28 9.08 -36.22 -2.78
CA GLY A 28 8.69 -36.66 -4.12
C GLY A 28 9.83 -37.31 -4.89
N ARG A 29 11.02 -36.71 -4.83
CA ARG A 29 12.25 -37.29 -5.46
C ARG A 29 12.62 -38.64 -4.89
N GLU A 30 12.55 -38.86 -3.58
CA GLU A 30 12.86 -40.16 -2.95
C GLU A 30 11.81 -41.21 -3.36
N LEU A 31 10.50 -40.84 -3.33
CA LEU A 31 9.46 -41.75 -3.79
C LEU A 31 9.65 -42.16 -5.26
N GLN A 32 10.00 -41.26 -6.15
CA GLN A 32 10.29 -41.60 -7.55
C GLN A 32 11.42 -42.63 -7.66
N ARG A 33 12.51 -42.51 -6.86
CA ARG A 33 13.58 -43.50 -6.82
C ARG A 33 13.07 -44.87 -6.35
N ASP A 34 12.25 -44.90 -5.30
CA ASP A 34 11.69 -46.14 -4.77
C ASP A 34 10.76 -46.83 -5.79
N TYR A 35 10.12 -46.06 -6.66
CA TYR A 35 9.29 -46.54 -7.77
C TYR A 35 10.08 -46.79 -9.08
N GLY A 36 11.41 -46.65 -9.06
CA GLY A 36 12.28 -46.91 -10.21
C GLY A 36 12.23 -45.81 -11.28
N GLN A 37 11.75 -44.64 -10.95
CA GLN A 37 11.72 -43.47 -11.84
C GLN A 37 12.96 -42.57 -11.66
N PRO A 38 13.39 -41.82 -12.69
CA PRO A 38 14.37 -40.76 -12.53
C PRO A 38 13.81 -39.67 -11.55
N PRO A 39 14.61 -39.22 -10.58
CA PRO A 39 14.13 -38.23 -9.62
C PRO A 39 14.02 -36.83 -10.28
N GLN A 40 12.87 -36.18 -10.11
CA GLN A 40 12.58 -34.84 -10.62
C GLN A 40 13.57 -33.78 -10.17
N ILE A 41 13.64 -32.67 -10.89
CA ILE A 41 14.28 -31.43 -10.45
C ILE A 41 13.33 -30.70 -9.54
N ALA A 42 13.75 -30.43 -8.30
CA ALA A 42 13.00 -29.57 -7.37
C ALA A 42 13.53 -28.14 -7.48
N ALA A 43 12.73 -27.24 -8.05
CA ALA A 43 13.06 -25.81 -8.16
C ALA A 43 12.20 -25.00 -7.17
N THR A 44 12.84 -24.20 -6.33
CA THR A 44 12.14 -23.39 -5.34
C THR A 44 12.41 -21.90 -5.54
N VAL A 45 11.36 -21.09 -5.34
CA VAL A 45 11.43 -19.63 -5.35
C VAL A 45 11.15 -19.07 -3.95
N PRO A 46 11.67 -17.90 -3.60
CA PRO A 46 11.35 -17.22 -2.35
C PRO A 46 9.84 -16.98 -2.21
N LEU A 47 9.36 -17.01 -0.96
CA LEU A 47 7.98 -16.62 -0.67
C LEU A 47 7.82 -15.11 -0.85
N LEU A 48 6.65 -14.72 -1.36
CA LEU A 48 6.23 -13.32 -1.42
C LEU A 48 5.53 -12.97 -0.10
N GLU A 49 6.08 -12.01 0.62
CA GLU A 49 5.47 -11.44 1.81
C GLU A 49 4.23 -10.62 1.42
N GLY A 50 3.21 -10.65 2.26
CA GLY A 50 2.00 -9.84 2.08
C GLY A 50 2.23 -8.36 2.39
N LEU A 51 1.17 -7.56 2.30
CA LEU A 51 1.21 -6.11 2.53
C LEU A 51 1.73 -5.72 3.94
N ASP A 52 1.64 -6.65 4.90
CA ASP A 52 2.17 -6.52 6.26
C ASP A 52 3.72 -6.64 6.33
N GLY A 53 4.36 -7.18 5.28
CA GLY A 53 5.80 -7.38 5.21
C GLY A 53 6.36 -8.46 6.14
N VAL A 54 5.51 -9.32 6.70
CA VAL A 54 5.89 -10.33 7.70
C VAL A 54 5.46 -11.74 7.26
N GLU A 55 4.17 -11.91 6.99
CA GLU A 55 3.62 -13.19 6.62
C GLU A 55 3.52 -13.35 5.11
N LYS A 56 3.55 -14.60 4.63
CA LYS A 56 3.37 -14.83 3.19
C LYS A 56 2.01 -14.28 2.74
N MET A 57 1.98 -13.71 1.54
CA MET A 57 0.76 -13.20 0.94
C MET A 57 -0.30 -14.29 0.82
N SER A 58 -1.49 -14.05 1.37
CA SER A 58 -2.60 -15.00 1.25
C SER A 58 -3.97 -14.33 1.36
N LYS A 59 -4.97 -14.92 0.69
CA LYS A 59 -6.37 -14.47 0.77
C LYS A 59 -6.94 -14.60 2.18
N SER A 60 -6.62 -15.69 2.88
CA SER A 60 -7.14 -15.97 4.22
C SER A 60 -6.66 -14.97 5.27
N LYS A 61 -5.51 -14.33 5.06
CA LYS A 61 -4.94 -13.32 5.95
C LYS A 61 -5.33 -11.88 5.56
N GLY A 62 -5.94 -11.70 4.40
CA GLY A 62 -6.33 -10.36 3.93
C GLY A 62 -5.14 -9.44 3.57
N ASN A 63 -3.90 -9.96 3.55
CA ASN A 63 -2.67 -9.22 3.30
C ASN A 63 -2.22 -9.28 1.83
N TYR A 64 -3.16 -9.47 0.90
CA TYR A 64 -2.89 -9.72 -0.50
C TYR A 64 -3.33 -8.58 -1.43
N VAL A 65 -2.72 -8.55 -2.62
CA VAL A 65 -3.19 -7.79 -3.78
C VAL A 65 -3.74 -8.81 -4.78
N GLY A 66 -5.01 -8.67 -5.14
CA GLY A 66 -5.64 -9.57 -6.13
C GLY A 66 -5.33 -9.10 -7.54
N ILE A 67 -4.89 -10.02 -8.40
CA ILE A 67 -4.57 -9.72 -9.82
C ILE A 67 -5.79 -9.33 -10.66
N ASN A 68 -7.01 -9.65 -10.17
CA ASN A 68 -8.28 -9.28 -10.80
C ASN A 68 -8.93 -8.04 -10.14
N GLU A 69 -8.25 -7.39 -9.21
CA GLU A 69 -8.73 -6.14 -8.61
C GLU A 69 -8.58 -4.99 -9.61
N GLU A 70 -9.43 -3.98 -9.48
CA GLU A 70 -9.31 -2.76 -10.28
C GLU A 70 -7.92 -2.11 -10.13
N PRO A 71 -7.32 -1.59 -11.22
CA PRO A 71 -5.98 -1.00 -11.21
C PRO A 71 -5.77 0.03 -10.09
N ALA A 72 -6.75 0.90 -9.84
CA ALA A 72 -6.68 1.92 -8.78
C ALA A 72 -6.63 1.30 -7.37
N VAL A 73 -7.34 0.17 -7.15
CA VAL A 73 -7.32 -0.57 -5.87
C VAL A 73 -5.96 -1.22 -5.66
N MET A 74 -5.39 -1.84 -6.71
CA MET A 74 -4.06 -2.43 -6.66
C MET A 74 -2.99 -1.38 -6.33
N VAL A 75 -2.97 -0.25 -7.04
CA VAL A 75 -2.04 0.86 -6.77
C VAL A 75 -2.18 1.33 -5.31
N LYS A 76 -3.40 1.56 -4.83
CA LYS A 76 -3.65 2.00 -3.45
C LYS A 76 -3.09 1.03 -2.42
N LYS A 77 -3.28 -0.28 -2.61
CA LYS A 77 -2.75 -1.33 -1.74
C LYS A 77 -1.22 -1.35 -1.77
N LEU A 78 -0.61 -1.34 -2.95
CA LEU A 78 0.85 -1.36 -3.12
C LEU A 78 1.52 -0.12 -2.51
N MET A 79 0.85 1.02 -2.49
CA MET A 79 1.36 2.23 -1.85
C MET A 79 1.37 2.16 -0.32
N THR A 80 0.73 1.17 0.31
CA THR A 80 0.73 0.99 1.77
C THR A 80 1.95 0.22 2.30
N ILE A 81 2.69 -0.50 1.45
CA ILE A 81 3.84 -1.30 1.87
C ILE A 81 4.98 -0.45 2.43
N SER A 82 5.79 -1.03 3.30
CA SER A 82 7.01 -0.37 3.80
C SER A 82 8.06 -0.17 2.70
N ASP A 83 9.02 0.70 2.92
CA ASP A 83 10.10 0.93 1.95
C ASP A 83 11.03 -0.30 1.84
N ASP A 84 11.21 -1.05 2.92
CA ASP A 84 11.98 -2.30 2.89
C ASP A 84 11.28 -3.36 2.02
N LEU A 85 9.95 -3.52 2.20
CA LEU A 85 9.16 -4.45 1.40
C LEU A 85 9.08 -4.01 -0.07
N MET A 86 9.09 -2.72 -0.35
CA MET A 86 9.14 -2.17 -1.71
C MET A 86 10.36 -2.73 -2.48
N TRP A 87 11.54 -2.76 -1.87
CA TRP A 87 12.74 -3.30 -2.53
C TRP A 87 12.65 -4.80 -2.75
N ARG A 88 12.03 -5.52 -1.82
CA ARG A 88 11.77 -6.95 -1.98
C ARG A 88 10.82 -7.22 -3.14
N TYR A 89 9.79 -6.39 -3.30
CA TYR A 89 8.86 -6.49 -4.44
C TYR A 89 9.52 -6.13 -5.77
N TYR A 90 10.43 -5.15 -5.79
CA TYR A 90 11.22 -4.89 -6.99
C TYR A 90 12.02 -6.12 -7.44
N GLU A 91 12.64 -6.82 -6.49
CA GLU A 91 13.44 -8.03 -6.76
C GLU A 91 12.57 -9.21 -7.23
N LEU A 92 11.39 -9.41 -6.67
CA LEU A 92 10.57 -10.59 -6.91
C LEU A 92 9.49 -10.41 -7.99
N LEU A 93 9.06 -9.16 -8.25
CA LEU A 93 7.88 -8.86 -9.08
C LEU A 93 8.20 -7.92 -10.27
N THR A 94 9.46 -7.70 -10.59
CA THR A 94 9.82 -6.92 -11.78
C THR A 94 10.95 -7.59 -12.55
N ASP A 95 11.06 -7.26 -13.83
CA ASP A 95 12.15 -7.73 -14.70
C ASP A 95 13.46 -6.95 -14.52
N LEU A 96 13.53 -6.04 -13.53
CA LEU A 96 14.73 -5.27 -13.28
C LEU A 96 15.83 -6.15 -12.71
N SER A 97 17.02 -6.04 -13.26
CA SER A 97 18.20 -6.69 -12.74
C SER A 97 18.63 -6.09 -11.38
N ILE A 98 19.36 -6.87 -10.58
CA ILE A 98 19.89 -6.41 -9.29
C ILE A 98 20.74 -5.12 -9.42
N PRO A 99 21.60 -4.94 -10.44
CA PRO A 99 22.28 -3.66 -10.66
C PRO A 99 21.34 -2.48 -10.87
N GLU A 100 20.25 -2.63 -11.63
CA GLU A 100 19.25 -1.58 -11.86
C GLU A 100 18.49 -1.23 -10.57
N ILE A 101 18.11 -2.23 -9.79
CA ILE A 101 17.48 -2.02 -8.47
C ILE A 101 18.43 -1.26 -7.54
N ASN A 102 19.72 -1.62 -7.52
CA ASN A 102 20.71 -0.91 -6.72
C ASN A 102 20.94 0.54 -7.21
N ALA A 103 20.88 0.78 -8.52
CA ALA A 103 20.92 2.13 -9.06
C ALA A 103 19.72 2.97 -8.61
N LEU A 104 18.51 2.40 -8.59
CA LEU A 104 17.32 3.05 -8.04
C LEU A 104 17.46 3.36 -6.54
N LYS A 105 17.98 2.43 -5.74
CA LYS A 105 18.24 2.64 -4.30
C LYS A 105 19.16 3.83 -4.04
N ASN A 106 20.14 4.04 -4.91
CA ASN A 106 21.15 5.07 -4.78
C ASN A 106 20.83 6.35 -5.59
N SER A 107 19.67 6.42 -6.24
CA SER A 107 19.31 7.53 -7.15
C SER A 107 19.02 8.85 -6.44
N GLY A 108 18.76 8.83 -5.13
CA GLY A 108 18.31 10.01 -4.38
C GLY A 108 16.86 10.44 -4.68
N GLN A 109 16.11 9.65 -5.47
CA GLN A 109 14.71 9.92 -5.75
C GLN A 109 13.85 9.73 -4.50
N ASN A 110 12.69 10.38 -4.48
CA ASN A 110 11.74 10.22 -3.37
C ASN A 110 11.22 8.77 -3.31
N PRO A 111 11.33 8.07 -2.17
CA PRO A 111 10.84 6.70 -2.02
C PRO A 111 9.37 6.51 -2.41
N ARG A 112 8.54 7.54 -2.20
CA ARG A 112 7.14 7.54 -2.66
C ARG A 112 7.03 7.38 -4.17
N ASP A 113 7.85 8.10 -4.94
CA ASP A 113 7.78 8.09 -6.39
C ASP A 113 8.33 6.77 -6.96
N ILE A 114 9.36 6.21 -6.32
CA ILE A 114 9.90 4.88 -6.62
C ILE A 114 8.82 3.81 -6.35
N LYS A 115 8.14 3.87 -5.20
CA LYS A 115 7.06 2.94 -4.85
C LYS A 115 5.89 3.03 -5.83
N LEU A 116 5.56 4.23 -6.27
CA LEU A 116 4.49 4.45 -7.24
C LEU A 116 4.85 3.91 -8.63
N ASP A 117 6.12 3.99 -9.04
CA ASP A 117 6.59 3.33 -10.27
C ASP A 117 6.54 1.80 -10.15
N LEU A 118 6.93 1.24 -8.99
CA LEU A 118 6.75 -0.18 -8.70
C LEU A 118 5.29 -0.61 -8.84
N ALA A 119 4.37 0.13 -8.21
CA ALA A 119 2.94 -0.17 -8.27
C ALA A 119 2.42 -0.16 -9.72
N ARG A 120 2.82 0.84 -10.52
CA ARG A 120 2.48 0.91 -11.95
C ARG A 120 3.01 -0.29 -12.73
N ARG A 121 4.25 -0.72 -12.48
CA ARG A 121 4.87 -1.89 -13.15
C ARG A 121 4.07 -3.15 -12.84
N ILE A 122 3.85 -3.44 -11.55
CA ILE A 122 3.09 -4.62 -11.12
C ILE A 122 1.68 -4.63 -11.72
N VAL A 123 1.00 -3.49 -11.74
CA VAL A 123 -0.34 -3.40 -12.33
C VAL A 123 -0.31 -3.63 -13.83
N ALA A 124 0.72 -3.16 -14.54
CA ALA A 124 0.86 -3.35 -15.99
C ALA A 124 1.10 -4.80 -16.42
N ASP A 125 1.52 -5.68 -15.50
CA ASP A 125 1.65 -7.12 -15.77
C ASP A 125 0.29 -7.85 -15.86
N TYR A 126 -0.78 -7.26 -15.28
CA TYR A 126 -2.10 -7.88 -15.18
C TYR A 126 -3.20 -7.08 -15.88
N HIS A 127 -2.93 -5.80 -16.18
CA HIS A 127 -3.88 -4.87 -16.81
C HIS A 127 -3.21 -4.13 -17.98
N PRO A 128 -4.00 -3.58 -18.92
CA PRO A 128 -3.46 -2.72 -19.97
C PRO A 128 -2.60 -1.58 -19.42
N ALA A 129 -1.49 -1.29 -20.10
CA ALA A 129 -0.50 -0.32 -19.64
C ALA A 129 -1.07 1.10 -19.47
N ASP A 130 -2.04 1.50 -20.29
CA ASP A 130 -2.77 2.76 -20.19
C ASP A 130 -3.60 2.84 -18.90
N GLN A 131 -4.25 1.74 -18.50
CA GLN A 131 -5.00 1.66 -17.25
C GLN A 131 -4.07 1.70 -16.03
N ALA A 132 -2.93 1.03 -16.09
CA ALA A 132 -1.91 1.10 -15.04
C ALA A 132 -1.37 2.53 -14.87
N GLN A 133 -1.14 3.23 -15.99
CA GLN A 133 -0.72 4.63 -15.96
C GLN A 133 -1.82 5.54 -15.42
N ALA A 134 -3.07 5.36 -15.86
CA ALA A 134 -4.22 6.12 -15.36
C ALA A 134 -4.42 5.93 -13.84
N ALA A 135 -4.29 4.71 -13.33
CA ALA A 135 -4.39 4.41 -11.90
C ALA A 135 -3.28 5.09 -11.09
N ARG A 136 -2.06 5.12 -11.62
CA ARG A 136 -0.93 5.86 -11.04
C ARG A 136 -1.22 7.36 -10.96
N ASP A 137 -1.69 7.93 -12.04
CA ASP A 137 -1.95 9.37 -12.14
C ASP A 137 -3.14 9.79 -11.28
N GLN A 138 -4.17 8.94 -11.20
CA GLN A 138 -5.29 9.07 -10.27
C GLN A 138 -4.79 9.12 -8.81
N TRP A 139 -3.92 8.19 -8.42
CA TRP A 139 -3.37 8.18 -7.06
C TRP A 139 -2.58 9.45 -6.74
N LEU A 140 -1.77 9.95 -7.70
CA LEU A 140 -1.04 11.22 -7.54
C LEU A 140 -1.99 12.40 -7.39
N HIS A 141 -3.04 12.45 -8.18
CA HIS A 141 -4.07 13.48 -8.10
C HIS A 141 -4.75 13.44 -6.73
N ASP A 142 -5.18 12.25 -6.29
CA ASP A 142 -5.86 12.05 -5.01
C ASP A 142 -5.00 12.48 -3.82
N VAL A 143 -3.70 12.17 -3.86
CA VAL A 143 -2.77 12.55 -2.79
C VAL A 143 -2.39 14.03 -2.87
N SER A 144 -2.26 14.61 -4.07
CA SER A 144 -1.90 16.01 -4.25
C SER A 144 -3.04 16.97 -3.88
N GLN A 145 -4.28 16.56 -4.13
CA GLN A 145 -5.46 17.33 -3.76
C GLN A 145 -5.89 17.14 -2.30
N GLY A 146 -5.17 16.28 -1.53
CA GLY A 146 -5.52 16.00 -0.15
C GLY A 146 -6.97 15.54 -0.05
N HIS A 147 -7.28 14.34 -0.57
CA HIS A 147 -8.65 13.85 -0.63
C HIS A 147 -9.40 14.08 0.68
N THR A 148 -10.38 14.93 0.60
CA THR A 148 -11.40 15.08 1.65
C THR A 148 -12.11 13.72 1.78
N PRO A 149 -12.00 12.99 2.91
CA PRO A 149 -12.69 11.73 3.06
C PRO A 149 -14.19 11.89 2.84
N GLU A 150 -14.83 11.03 2.07
CA GLU A 150 -16.27 11.13 1.77
C GLU A 150 -17.14 11.04 3.03
N ASN A 151 -16.68 10.37 4.08
CA ASN A 151 -17.37 10.19 5.37
C ASN A 151 -16.75 11.05 6.47
N LEU A 152 -16.81 12.37 6.33
CA LEU A 152 -16.41 13.27 7.41
C LEU A 152 -17.50 13.38 8.48
N SER A 153 -17.09 13.32 9.76
CA SER A 153 -17.96 13.73 10.86
C SER A 153 -18.35 15.18 10.67
N ASN A 154 -19.65 15.47 10.62
CA ASN A 154 -20.15 16.84 10.60
C ASN A 154 -20.30 17.38 12.03
N THR A 155 -19.79 18.57 12.27
CA THR A 155 -19.87 19.26 13.55
C THR A 155 -20.51 20.63 13.34
N GLU A 156 -21.63 20.88 13.97
CA GLU A 156 -22.31 22.18 13.91
C GLU A 156 -21.89 23.05 15.09
N THR A 157 -21.68 24.34 14.84
CA THR A 157 -21.31 25.31 15.86
C THR A 157 -21.75 26.72 15.51
N THR A 158 -22.07 27.52 16.53
CA THR A 158 -22.28 28.97 16.41
C THR A 158 -21.01 29.79 16.70
N ASP A 159 -19.93 29.12 17.15
CA ASP A 159 -18.67 29.79 17.45
C ASP A 159 -17.74 29.73 16.21
N PRO A 160 -17.51 30.88 15.53
CA PRO A 160 -16.73 30.90 14.30
C PRO A 160 -15.21 30.76 14.51
N ARG A 161 -14.74 30.75 15.74
CA ARG A 161 -13.28 30.67 16.01
C ARG A 161 -12.70 29.32 15.57
N LEU A 162 -11.76 29.34 14.65
CA LEU A 162 -11.13 28.12 14.11
C LEU A 162 -10.68 27.16 15.22
N LYS A 163 -10.08 27.68 16.30
CA LYS A 163 -9.64 26.90 17.42
C LYS A 163 -10.78 26.12 18.11
N GLN A 164 -11.95 26.75 18.29
CA GLN A 164 -13.11 26.08 18.88
C GLN A 164 -13.69 25.03 17.93
N CYS A 165 -13.74 25.34 16.65
CA CYS A 165 -14.15 24.37 15.62
C CYS A 165 -13.24 23.13 15.63
N MET A 166 -11.92 23.31 15.75
CA MET A 166 -10.97 22.20 15.83
C MET A 166 -11.16 21.33 17.08
N LEU A 167 -11.49 21.93 18.22
CA LEU A 167 -11.75 21.18 19.47
C LEU A 167 -13.05 20.38 19.38
N LEU A 168 -14.13 21.02 18.93
CA LEU A 168 -15.44 20.36 18.76
C LEU A 168 -15.38 19.21 17.75
N ALA A 169 -14.63 19.39 16.67
CA ALA A 169 -14.42 18.39 15.63
C ALA A 169 -13.33 17.34 15.99
N ALA A 170 -12.83 17.32 17.22
CA ALA A 170 -11.77 16.42 17.69
C ALA A 170 -10.48 16.39 16.83
N LEU A 171 -10.22 17.48 16.11
CA LEU A 171 -8.99 17.67 15.33
C LEU A 171 -7.78 17.97 16.22
N ALA A 172 -8.01 18.58 17.37
CA ALA A 172 -6.99 18.80 18.39
C ALA A 172 -7.53 18.40 19.78
N PRO A 173 -6.69 17.83 20.68
CA PRO A 173 -7.11 17.39 21.99
C PRO A 173 -7.22 18.55 23.02
N SER A 174 -6.63 19.70 22.71
CA SER A 174 -6.61 20.87 23.59
C SER A 174 -6.43 22.17 22.82
N SER A 175 -6.82 23.29 23.46
CA SER A 175 -6.67 24.63 22.92
C SER A 175 -5.20 24.99 22.61
N SER A 176 -4.27 24.57 23.46
CA SER A 176 -2.84 24.81 23.27
C SER A 176 -2.29 24.03 22.09
N GLU A 177 -2.77 22.79 21.88
CA GLU A 177 -2.38 21.98 20.72
C GLU A 177 -2.96 22.55 19.43
N ALA A 178 -4.21 23.03 19.44
CA ALA A 178 -4.80 23.71 18.30
C ALA A 178 -3.97 24.94 17.89
N ASP A 179 -3.58 25.79 18.87
CA ASP A 179 -2.73 26.95 18.63
C ASP A 179 -1.37 26.55 18.05
N ARG A 180 -0.76 25.47 18.54
CA ARG A 180 0.51 24.94 18.06
C ARG A 180 0.43 24.49 16.59
N LEU A 181 -0.62 23.71 16.26
CA LEU A 181 -0.86 23.23 14.92
C LEU A 181 -1.12 24.37 13.91
N ILE A 182 -1.92 25.36 14.31
CA ILE A 182 -2.20 26.52 13.47
C ILE A 182 -0.92 27.32 13.19
N LYS A 183 -0.15 27.64 14.25
CA LYS A 183 1.12 28.38 14.09
C LYS A 183 2.16 27.64 13.26
N ALA A 184 2.18 26.30 13.34
CA ALA A 184 3.07 25.46 12.54
C ALA A 184 2.63 25.34 11.07
N GLY A 185 1.47 25.90 10.67
CA GLY A 185 0.93 25.77 9.32
C GLY A 185 0.44 24.36 8.99
N ALA A 186 0.11 23.58 10.03
CA ALA A 186 -0.39 22.20 9.88
C ALA A 186 -1.92 22.12 9.77
N VAL A 187 -2.60 23.27 9.72
CA VAL A 187 -4.06 23.39 9.62
C VAL A 187 -4.43 24.06 8.31
N ALA A 188 -5.38 23.46 7.59
CA ALA A 188 -6.00 24.05 6.41
C ALA A 188 -7.53 24.16 6.61
N VAL A 189 -8.12 25.20 6.05
CA VAL A 189 -9.54 25.46 5.94
C VAL A 189 -9.86 25.57 4.46
N ASP A 190 -10.74 24.72 3.94
CA ASP A 190 -11.11 24.70 2.51
C ASP A 190 -9.87 24.70 1.59
N ASP A 191 -8.89 23.84 1.93
CA ASP A 191 -7.57 23.67 1.29
C ASP A 191 -6.59 24.84 1.45
N GLU A 192 -6.96 25.95 2.09
CA GLU A 192 -6.05 27.06 2.38
C GLU A 192 -5.37 26.90 3.75
N ILE A 193 -4.02 27.00 3.78
CA ILE A 193 -3.26 26.90 5.04
C ILE A 193 -3.47 28.14 5.89
N VAL A 194 -3.99 27.94 7.11
CA VAL A 194 -4.20 28.99 8.10
C VAL A 194 -3.10 28.95 9.15
N LYS A 195 -2.42 30.10 9.36
CA LYS A 195 -1.36 30.27 10.37
C LYS A 195 -1.74 31.17 11.53
N SER A 196 -2.90 31.83 11.45
CA SER A 196 -3.36 32.76 12.49
C SER A 196 -4.28 32.05 13.50
N PRO A 197 -3.90 31.95 14.80
CA PRO A 197 -4.79 31.38 15.83
C PRO A 197 -6.09 32.17 16.07
N SER A 198 -6.14 33.41 15.61
CA SER A 198 -7.33 34.28 15.70
C SER A 198 -8.25 34.16 14.49
N HIS A 199 -7.98 33.25 13.55
CA HIS A 199 -8.79 33.05 12.37
C HIS A 199 -10.22 32.66 12.75
N LYS A 200 -11.19 33.23 12.04
CA LYS A 200 -12.61 32.92 12.18
C LYS A 200 -13.16 32.44 10.85
N LEU A 201 -13.95 31.39 10.91
CA LEU A 201 -14.67 30.88 9.76
C LEU A 201 -15.86 31.78 9.42
N ALA A 202 -16.18 31.89 8.15
CA ALA A 202 -17.43 32.53 7.71
C ALA A 202 -18.63 31.63 8.07
N PRO A 203 -19.86 32.17 8.12
CA PRO A 203 -21.05 31.33 8.18
C PRO A 203 -21.10 30.40 6.94
N GLY A 204 -21.39 29.13 7.17
CA GLY A 204 -21.42 28.12 6.10
C GLY A 204 -20.72 26.81 6.46
N GLU A 205 -20.62 25.93 5.47
CA GLU A 205 -19.92 24.65 5.59
C GLU A 205 -18.43 24.82 5.23
N HIS A 206 -17.56 24.28 6.08
CA HIS A 206 -16.12 24.33 5.90
C HIS A 206 -15.50 22.94 6.10
N ILE A 207 -14.46 22.65 5.34
CA ILE A 207 -13.64 21.46 5.50
C ILE A 207 -12.35 21.82 6.21
N LEU A 208 -12.17 21.27 7.40
CA LEU A 208 -10.97 21.47 8.21
C LEU A 208 -10.03 20.27 8.12
N ARG A 209 -8.75 20.55 7.92
CA ARG A 209 -7.68 19.55 8.00
C ARG A 209 -6.65 19.93 9.05
N ALA A 210 -6.27 18.99 9.91
CA ALA A 210 -5.19 19.15 10.88
C ALA A 210 -4.26 17.92 10.80
N GLY A 211 -3.14 18.03 10.09
CA GLY A 211 -2.26 16.93 9.76
C GLY A 211 -2.98 15.84 8.95
N LYS A 212 -3.19 14.65 9.54
CA LYS A 212 -3.90 13.50 8.91
C LYS A 212 -5.40 13.47 9.23
N LYS A 213 -5.88 14.32 10.11
CA LYS A 213 -7.29 14.35 10.54
C LYS A 213 -8.07 15.36 9.71
N TRP A 214 -9.32 15.00 9.41
CA TRP A 214 -10.26 15.82 8.65
C TRP A 214 -11.61 15.89 9.37
N ALA A 215 -12.29 16.99 9.24
CA ALA A 215 -13.65 17.16 9.73
C ALA A 215 -14.39 18.17 8.88
N ARG A 216 -15.71 18.02 8.79
CA ARG A 216 -16.63 19.01 8.24
C ARG A 216 -17.20 19.82 9.40
N VAL A 217 -17.22 21.13 9.28
CA VAL A 217 -17.75 22.05 10.31
C VAL A 217 -18.72 23.00 9.65
N THR A 218 -19.95 23.07 10.18
CA THR A 218 -20.95 24.04 9.76
C THR A 218 -21.07 25.14 10.81
N VAL A 219 -20.78 26.37 10.42
CA VAL A 219 -20.91 27.56 11.26
C VAL A 219 -22.22 28.27 10.93
N SER A 220 -23.08 28.43 11.91
CA SER A 220 -24.38 29.10 11.80
C SER A 220 -24.36 30.50 12.44
#